data_72a695684f45e357d684227258092742
#
_entry.id   72a695684f45e357d684227258092742
#
_cell.length_a   1.000
_cell.length_b   1.000
_cell.length_c   1.000
_cell.angle_alpha   90.00
_cell.angle_beta   90.00
_cell.angle_gamma   90.00
#
_symmetry.space_group_name_H-M   'P 1'
#
loop_
_entity.id
_entity.type
_entity.pdbx_description
1 polymer ?
#
loop_
_entity_poly.entity_id
_entity_poly.type
_entity_poly.pdbx_seq_one_letter_code
_entity_poly.pdbx_strand_id
1 'polypeptide(L)'
;MQSAGGATPGVAQALAARRSCRNYRPDPLPSELLNGLIDQARRAPTAGNCQGVEFLVLDQPDQVAAYWEITLSEERKKAFPWPGLLLAPALVVPYGMPSRYLERYREPDKATAEMGENLKQWPVPYWLVDGAAAAMALQLLVVEAGLA
;
A
#
# COMPACT_ATOMS: atom_id res chain seq x y z
N MET A 1 20.28 -13.26 -23.21
CA MET A 1 18.97 -13.60 -23.82
C MET A 1 18.14 -12.33 -23.81
N GLN A 2 17.85 -11.78 -25.00
CA GLN A 2 17.15 -10.50 -25.15
C GLN A 2 15.72 -10.63 -24.62
N SER A 3 15.35 -9.74 -23.72
CA SER A 3 13.96 -9.57 -23.29
C SER A 3 13.14 -9.12 -24.50
N ALA A 4 12.18 -9.94 -24.93
CA ALA A 4 11.16 -9.52 -25.86
C ALA A 4 10.50 -8.25 -25.31
N GLY A 5 10.56 -7.14 -26.05
CA GLY A 5 9.90 -5.88 -25.71
C GLY A 5 8.38 -6.03 -25.73
N GLY A 6 7.82 -6.61 -24.68
CA GLY A 6 6.41 -6.59 -24.45
C GLY A 6 5.99 -5.17 -24.06
N ALA A 7 4.94 -4.65 -24.67
CA ALA A 7 4.36 -3.38 -24.26
C ALA A 7 3.97 -3.46 -22.75
N THR A 8 4.24 -2.41 -22.02
CA THR A 8 3.79 -2.27 -20.61
C THR A 8 2.29 -2.56 -20.51
N PRO A 9 1.84 -3.46 -19.64
CA PRO A 9 0.42 -3.80 -19.55
C PRO A 9 -0.40 -2.58 -19.16
N GLY A 10 -1.48 -2.31 -19.88
CA GLY A 10 -2.42 -1.26 -19.49
C GLY A 10 -3.25 -1.67 -18.27
N VAL A 11 -4.03 -0.73 -17.70
CA VAL A 11 -4.84 -0.93 -16.48
C VAL A 11 -5.72 -2.18 -16.57
N ALA A 12 -6.39 -2.43 -17.69
CA ALA A 12 -7.24 -3.61 -17.87
C ALA A 12 -6.44 -4.92 -17.79
N GLN A 13 -5.24 -4.94 -18.35
CA GLN A 13 -4.34 -6.09 -18.30
C GLN A 13 -3.78 -6.30 -16.89
N ALA A 14 -3.41 -5.21 -16.18
CA ALA A 14 -2.95 -5.28 -14.80
C ALA A 14 -4.06 -5.82 -13.87
N LEU A 15 -5.30 -5.36 -14.04
CA LEU A 15 -6.47 -5.88 -13.32
C LEU A 15 -6.69 -7.38 -13.57
N ALA A 16 -6.60 -7.81 -14.83
CA ALA A 16 -6.77 -9.21 -15.20
C ALA A 16 -5.63 -10.11 -14.69
N ALA A 17 -4.40 -9.58 -14.63
CA ALA A 17 -3.21 -10.31 -14.22
C ALA A 17 -3.02 -10.36 -12.70
N ARG A 18 -3.49 -9.33 -11.96
CA ARG A 18 -3.32 -9.24 -10.52
C ARG A 18 -3.81 -10.51 -9.80
N ARG A 19 -2.96 -11.06 -8.96
CA ARG A 19 -3.27 -12.21 -8.08
C ARG A 19 -2.77 -11.92 -6.66
N SER A 20 -3.30 -12.63 -5.68
CA SER A 20 -2.75 -12.66 -4.33
C SER A 20 -1.55 -13.58 -4.30
N CYS A 21 -0.38 -13.07 -4.62
CA CYS A 21 0.86 -13.83 -4.53
C CYS A 21 1.17 -14.17 -3.06
N ARG A 22 1.63 -15.39 -2.81
CA ARG A 22 2.00 -15.88 -1.48
C ARG A 22 3.32 -16.67 -1.49
N ASN A 23 4.06 -16.54 -2.58
CA ASN A 23 5.35 -17.17 -2.74
C ASN A 23 6.26 -16.22 -3.52
N TYR A 24 7.16 -15.54 -2.82
CA TYR A 24 8.06 -14.55 -3.36
C TYR A 24 9.47 -15.10 -3.49
N ARG A 25 10.27 -14.47 -4.32
CA ARG A 25 11.71 -14.64 -4.36
C ARG A 25 12.35 -13.62 -3.42
N PRO A 26 13.48 -13.96 -2.78
CA PRO A 26 14.15 -13.05 -1.85
C PRO A 26 15.04 -12.01 -2.55
N ASP A 27 14.96 -11.90 -3.88
CA ASP A 27 15.80 -10.97 -4.64
C ASP A 27 15.45 -9.53 -4.27
N PRO A 28 16.42 -8.69 -3.88
CA PRO A 28 16.15 -7.32 -3.48
C PRO A 28 15.58 -6.50 -4.65
N LEU A 29 14.70 -5.57 -4.32
CA LEU A 29 14.15 -4.61 -5.28
C LEU A 29 14.98 -3.32 -5.25
N PRO A 30 15.21 -2.69 -6.42
CA PRO A 30 15.78 -1.35 -6.45
C PRO A 30 14.89 -0.36 -5.69
N SER A 31 15.42 0.35 -4.70
CA SER A 31 14.66 1.32 -3.91
C SER A 31 14.04 2.42 -4.77
N GLU A 32 14.71 2.83 -5.85
CA GLU A 32 14.16 3.81 -6.81
C GLU A 32 12.88 3.31 -7.50
N LEU A 33 12.85 2.03 -7.89
CA LEU A 33 11.65 1.42 -8.47
C LEU A 33 10.52 1.44 -7.46
N LEU A 34 10.76 0.97 -6.24
CA LEU A 34 9.75 0.90 -5.19
C LEU A 34 9.21 2.29 -4.84
N ASN A 35 10.10 3.26 -4.64
CA ASN A 35 9.73 4.65 -4.37
C ASN A 35 8.90 5.27 -5.51
N GLY A 36 9.26 4.98 -6.76
CA GLY A 36 8.50 5.43 -7.93
C GLY A 36 7.07 4.87 -7.98
N LEU A 37 6.89 3.60 -7.64
CA LEU A 37 5.57 2.97 -7.58
C LEU A 37 4.72 3.56 -6.45
N ILE A 38 5.32 3.80 -5.29
CA ILE A 38 4.64 4.42 -4.14
C ILE A 38 4.23 5.86 -4.43
N ASP A 39 5.12 6.65 -5.05
CA ASP A 39 4.80 8.04 -5.42
C ASP A 39 3.61 8.12 -6.39
N GLN A 40 3.50 7.19 -7.31
CA GLN A 40 2.34 7.08 -8.18
C GLN A 40 1.08 6.63 -7.42
N ALA A 41 1.19 5.64 -6.53
CA ALA A 41 0.08 5.14 -5.73
C ALA A 41 -0.52 6.21 -4.80
N ARG A 42 0.30 7.14 -4.30
CA ARG A 42 -0.12 8.29 -3.49
C ARG A 42 -1.03 9.26 -4.23
N ARG A 43 -1.15 9.17 -5.55
CA ARG A 43 -2.07 9.97 -6.37
C ARG A 43 -3.50 9.44 -6.35
N ALA A 44 -3.76 8.33 -5.68
CA ALA A 44 -5.12 7.86 -5.44
C ALA A 44 -5.97 8.97 -4.80
N PRO A 45 -7.25 9.13 -5.16
CA PRO A 45 -8.09 10.16 -4.61
C PRO A 45 -8.29 9.98 -3.11
N THR A 46 -8.41 11.09 -2.38
CA THR A 46 -8.77 11.10 -0.97
C THR A 46 -9.96 12.02 -0.72
N ALA A 47 -10.83 11.63 0.22
CA ALA A 47 -12.00 12.41 0.60
C ALA A 47 -11.60 13.83 1.01
N GLY A 48 -12.21 14.83 0.38
CA GLY A 48 -11.88 16.23 0.62
C GLY A 48 -10.45 16.64 0.26
N ASN A 49 -9.72 15.81 -0.49
CA ASN A 49 -8.29 15.99 -0.77
C ASN A 49 -7.44 16.06 0.50
N CYS A 50 -7.77 15.22 1.49
CA CYS A 50 -7.07 15.18 2.78
C CYS A 50 -5.62 14.69 2.65
N GLN A 51 -5.30 13.92 1.61
CA GLN A 51 -3.99 13.26 1.44
C GLN A 51 -3.54 12.50 2.70
N GLY A 52 -4.51 11.86 3.37
CA GLY A 52 -4.34 11.21 4.66
C GLY A 52 -3.93 9.74 4.56
N VAL A 53 -3.23 9.35 3.49
CA VAL A 53 -2.68 7.99 3.35
C VAL A 53 -1.16 8.08 3.35
N GLU A 54 -0.55 7.28 4.22
CA GLU A 54 0.90 7.11 4.30
C GLU A 54 1.29 5.66 4.04
N PHE A 55 2.52 5.44 3.60
CA PHE A 55 3.07 4.11 3.36
C PHE A 55 4.31 3.91 4.24
N LEU A 56 4.27 2.89 5.10
CA LEU A 56 5.48 2.38 5.72
C LEU A 56 6.15 1.43 4.72
N VAL A 57 7.38 1.74 4.38
CA VAL A 57 8.20 0.96 3.46
C VAL A 57 9.31 0.27 4.24
N LEU A 58 9.38 -1.04 4.15
CA LEU A 58 10.41 -1.87 4.76
C LEU A 58 11.11 -2.60 3.61
N ASP A 59 12.21 -2.08 3.14
CA ASP A 59 12.96 -2.58 1.97
C ASP A 59 14.38 -3.07 2.33
N GLN A 60 14.69 -3.07 3.64
CA GLN A 60 15.94 -3.63 4.12
C GLN A 60 15.68 -4.96 4.84
N PRO A 61 16.59 -5.95 4.71
CA PRO A 61 16.39 -7.28 5.28
C PRO A 61 16.12 -7.28 6.79
N ASP A 62 16.79 -6.42 7.56
CA ASP A 62 16.61 -6.27 8.99
C ASP A 62 15.22 -5.68 9.35
N GLN A 63 14.71 -4.75 8.56
CA GLN A 63 13.39 -4.17 8.74
C GLN A 63 12.29 -5.20 8.47
N VAL A 64 12.42 -5.97 7.38
CA VAL A 64 11.49 -7.05 7.04
C VAL A 64 11.51 -8.14 8.12
N ALA A 65 12.68 -8.53 8.59
CA ALA A 65 12.83 -9.50 9.68
C ALA A 65 12.14 -8.99 10.96
N ALA A 66 12.42 -7.76 11.38
CA ALA A 66 11.81 -7.15 12.55
C ALA A 66 10.28 -7.10 12.46
N TYR A 67 9.72 -6.78 11.29
CA TYR A 67 8.27 -6.81 11.07
C TYR A 67 7.69 -8.21 11.35
N TRP A 68 8.32 -9.25 10.80
CA TRP A 68 7.84 -10.62 11.00
C TRP A 68 8.03 -11.11 12.44
N GLU A 69 9.08 -10.67 13.14
CA GLU A 69 9.27 -10.97 14.56
C GLU A 69 8.18 -10.38 15.45
N ILE A 70 7.75 -9.14 15.15
CA ILE A 70 6.73 -8.44 15.92
C ILE A 70 5.32 -8.99 15.61
N THR A 71 5.06 -9.32 14.34
CA THR A 71 3.69 -9.64 13.87
C THR A 71 3.38 -11.14 13.87
N LEU A 72 4.39 -11.99 13.91
CA LEU A 72 4.21 -13.44 13.78
C LEU A 72 5.11 -14.20 14.79
N SER A 73 4.52 -14.80 15.81
CA SER A 73 5.27 -15.60 16.78
C SER A 73 5.96 -16.82 16.12
N GLU A 74 7.00 -17.35 16.74
CA GLU A 74 7.75 -18.52 16.23
C GLU A 74 6.85 -19.75 16.02
N GLU A 75 5.88 -19.99 16.90
CA GLU A 75 4.91 -21.07 16.74
C GLU A 75 4.05 -20.85 15.49
N ARG A 76 3.58 -19.60 15.27
CA ARG A 76 2.79 -19.24 14.10
C ARG A 76 3.62 -19.30 12.82
N LYS A 77 4.91 -18.93 12.84
CA LYS A 77 5.80 -19.05 11.68
C LYS A 77 5.93 -20.51 11.25
N LYS A 78 6.12 -21.44 12.20
CA LYS A 78 6.21 -22.88 11.91
C LYS A 78 4.95 -23.47 11.30
N ALA A 79 3.79 -22.97 11.70
CA ALA A 79 2.48 -23.38 11.21
C ALA A 79 1.95 -22.53 10.07
N PHE A 80 2.75 -21.56 9.58
CA PHE A 80 2.28 -20.57 8.59
C PHE A 80 2.03 -21.27 7.24
N PRO A 81 0.82 -21.18 6.68
CA PRO A 81 0.44 -21.95 5.50
C PRO A 81 1.14 -21.47 4.21
N TRP A 82 1.76 -20.29 4.23
CA TRP A 82 2.42 -19.69 3.08
C TRP A 82 3.84 -19.22 3.42
N PRO A 83 4.79 -20.14 3.68
CA PRO A 83 6.13 -19.75 4.08
C PRO A 83 6.86 -18.89 3.05
N GLY A 84 6.53 -19.04 1.76
CA GLY A 84 7.06 -18.19 0.69
C GLY A 84 6.64 -16.72 0.76
N LEU A 85 5.59 -16.39 1.53
CA LEU A 85 5.22 -14.99 1.79
C LEU A 85 6.29 -14.28 2.64
N LEU A 86 6.93 -15.03 3.55
CA LEU A 86 7.96 -14.50 4.45
C LEU A 86 9.28 -14.18 3.72
N LEU A 87 9.41 -14.61 2.47
CA LEU A 87 10.58 -14.36 1.63
C LEU A 87 10.49 -13.03 0.85
N ALA A 88 9.37 -12.31 0.96
CA ALA A 88 9.22 -11.02 0.27
C ALA A 88 10.36 -10.06 0.67
N PRO A 89 11.12 -9.51 -0.30
CA PRO A 89 12.27 -8.66 -0.02
C PRO A 89 11.88 -7.27 0.46
N ALA A 90 10.62 -6.88 0.25
CA ALA A 90 10.09 -5.61 0.72
C ALA A 90 8.64 -5.77 1.17
N LEU A 91 8.25 -5.00 2.18
CA LEU A 91 6.89 -4.89 2.67
C LEU A 91 6.45 -3.43 2.59
N VAL A 92 5.25 -3.20 2.10
CA VAL A 92 4.65 -1.87 2.06
C VAL A 92 3.31 -1.92 2.77
N VAL A 93 3.20 -1.16 3.86
CA VAL A 93 1.99 -1.12 4.68
C VAL A 93 1.33 0.26 4.54
N PRO A 94 0.15 0.36 3.91
CA PRO A 94 -0.59 1.60 3.82
C PRO A 94 -1.26 1.92 5.16
N TYR A 95 -1.18 3.19 5.58
CA TYR A 95 -1.84 3.71 6.77
C TYR A 95 -2.82 4.81 6.40
N GLY A 96 -4.05 4.69 6.87
CA GLY A 96 -4.97 5.82 6.90
C GLY A 96 -4.72 6.65 8.16
N MET A 97 -4.57 7.97 8.00
CA MET A 97 -4.26 8.93 9.06
C MET A 97 -5.49 9.76 9.42
N PRO A 98 -6.35 9.32 10.37
CA PRO A 98 -7.60 10.02 10.70
C PRO A 98 -7.43 11.50 11.09
N SER A 99 -6.30 11.84 11.73
CA SER A 99 -5.98 13.22 12.10
C SER A 99 -5.95 14.18 10.91
N ARG A 100 -5.42 13.72 9.76
CA ARG A 100 -5.38 14.52 8.53
C ARG A 100 -6.77 14.90 8.02
N TYR A 101 -7.74 14.01 8.21
CA TYR A 101 -9.14 14.29 7.84
C TYR A 101 -9.76 15.32 8.76
N LEU A 102 -9.53 15.25 10.07
CA LEU A 102 -9.98 16.27 11.01
C LEU A 102 -9.34 17.63 10.72
N GLU A 103 -8.01 17.66 10.51
CA GLU A 103 -7.27 18.87 10.16
C GLU A 103 -7.84 19.53 8.89
N ARG A 104 -8.01 18.76 7.82
CA ARG A 104 -8.54 19.25 6.54
C ARG A 104 -9.96 19.81 6.66
N TYR A 105 -10.80 19.15 7.46
CA TYR A 105 -12.20 19.55 7.59
C TYR A 105 -12.43 20.68 8.62
N ARG A 106 -11.36 21.17 9.25
CA ARG A 106 -11.35 22.45 10.00
C ARG A 106 -11.05 23.66 9.10
N GLU A 107 -10.59 23.43 7.89
CA GLU A 107 -10.28 24.51 6.96
C GLU A 107 -11.57 25.21 6.51
N PRO A 108 -11.51 26.54 6.19
CA PRO A 108 -12.69 27.36 5.93
C PRO A 108 -13.61 26.82 4.82
N ASP A 109 -13.03 26.22 3.77
CA ASP A 109 -13.78 25.65 2.66
C ASP A 109 -14.51 24.35 3.00
N LYS A 110 -14.19 23.73 4.15
CA LYS A 110 -14.78 22.49 4.66
C LYS A 110 -15.60 22.68 5.94
N ALA A 111 -15.53 23.83 6.57
CA ALA A 111 -16.12 24.07 7.88
C ALA A 111 -17.64 23.81 7.92
N THR A 112 -18.35 24.06 6.84
CA THR A 112 -19.81 23.81 6.72
C THR A 112 -20.19 22.33 6.81
N ALA A 113 -19.24 21.41 6.65
CA ALA A 113 -19.49 19.98 6.79
C ALA A 113 -19.57 19.54 8.27
N GLU A 114 -19.07 20.35 9.21
CA GLU A 114 -19.05 20.10 10.65
C GLU A 114 -18.38 18.77 11.04
N MET A 115 -17.39 18.31 10.26
CA MET A 115 -16.73 17.00 10.41
C MET A 115 -15.29 17.10 10.92
N GLY A 116 -14.84 18.31 11.27
CA GLY A 116 -13.45 18.55 11.69
C GLY A 116 -13.16 18.28 13.16
N GLU A 117 -14.18 18.16 14.01
CA GLU A 117 -13.99 18.09 15.46
C GLU A 117 -13.85 16.66 15.98
N ASN A 118 -14.58 15.71 15.40
CA ASN A 118 -14.67 14.37 15.96
C ASN A 118 -14.82 13.31 14.86
N LEU A 119 -14.08 12.22 14.97
CA LEU A 119 -14.18 11.08 14.07
C LEU A 119 -15.56 10.42 14.06
N LYS A 120 -16.34 10.55 15.14
CA LYS A 120 -17.72 10.05 15.20
C LYS A 120 -18.69 10.78 14.27
N GLN A 121 -18.34 11.97 13.79
CA GLN A 121 -19.12 12.72 12.81
C GLN A 121 -18.98 12.16 11.39
N TRP A 122 -18.02 11.27 11.19
CA TRP A 122 -17.77 10.63 9.91
C TRP A 122 -18.62 9.38 9.75
N PRO A 123 -19.65 9.38 8.88
CA PRO A 123 -20.51 8.20 8.69
C PRO A 123 -19.77 7.06 8.00
N VAL A 124 -18.69 7.39 7.27
CA VAL A 124 -17.80 6.43 6.61
C VAL A 124 -16.36 6.75 7.04
N PRO A 125 -15.57 5.76 7.45
CA PRO A 125 -14.17 5.97 7.81
C PRO A 125 -13.31 6.12 6.54
N TYR A 126 -13.36 7.29 5.90
CA TYR A 126 -12.69 7.52 4.61
C TYR A 126 -11.20 7.29 4.65
N TRP A 127 -10.52 7.43 5.79
CA TRP A 127 -9.11 7.06 5.93
C TRP A 127 -8.84 5.59 5.63
N LEU A 128 -9.81 4.67 5.84
CA LEU A 128 -9.70 3.27 5.43
C LEU A 128 -10.05 3.08 3.96
N VAL A 129 -11.08 3.78 3.48
CA VAL A 129 -11.51 3.72 2.06
C VAL A 129 -10.40 4.22 1.15
N ASP A 130 -9.83 5.38 1.47
CA ASP A 130 -8.76 6.01 0.69
C ASP A 130 -7.47 5.18 0.78
N GLY A 131 -7.17 4.62 1.96
CA GLY A 131 -6.08 3.66 2.14
C GLY A 131 -6.22 2.42 1.27
N ALA A 132 -7.44 1.88 1.16
CA ALA A 132 -7.73 0.75 0.28
C ALA A 132 -7.59 1.12 -1.21
N ALA A 133 -8.02 2.34 -1.60
CA ALA A 133 -7.85 2.84 -2.97
C ALA A 133 -6.36 2.98 -3.33
N ALA A 134 -5.56 3.56 -2.45
CA ALA A 134 -4.12 3.70 -2.64
C ALA A 134 -3.41 2.33 -2.68
N ALA A 135 -3.80 1.39 -1.81
CA ALA A 135 -3.28 0.02 -1.83
C ALA A 135 -3.62 -0.69 -3.15
N MET A 136 -4.84 -0.52 -3.68
CA MET A 136 -5.21 -1.10 -4.97
C MET A 136 -4.42 -0.47 -6.12
N ALA A 137 -4.23 0.86 -6.11
CA ALA A 137 -3.38 1.54 -7.09
C ALA A 137 -1.96 0.98 -7.08
N LEU A 138 -1.36 0.81 -5.89
CA LEU A 138 -0.04 0.21 -5.74
C LEU A 138 0.02 -1.22 -6.32
N GLN A 139 -0.98 -2.06 -6.03
CA GLN A 139 -1.02 -3.43 -6.56
C GLN A 139 -1.05 -3.47 -8.10
N LEU A 140 -1.78 -2.55 -8.74
CA LEU A 140 -1.82 -2.48 -10.21
C LEU A 140 -0.48 -2.02 -10.79
N LEU A 141 0.15 -1.02 -10.17
CA LEU A 141 1.47 -0.53 -10.55
C LEU A 141 2.56 -1.60 -10.39
N VAL A 142 2.49 -2.38 -9.32
CA VAL A 142 3.39 -3.54 -9.07
C VAL A 142 3.27 -4.55 -10.21
N VAL A 143 2.03 -4.90 -10.62
CA VAL A 143 1.80 -5.83 -11.74
C VAL A 143 2.28 -5.23 -13.06
N GLU A 144 2.06 -3.94 -13.30
CA GLU A 144 2.56 -3.22 -14.48
C GLU A 144 4.09 -3.26 -14.56
N ALA A 145 4.77 -3.18 -13.42
CA ALA A 145 6.22 -3.29 -13.31
C ALA A 145 6.76 -4.74 -13.44
N GLY A 146 5.89 -5.73 -13.68
CA GLY A 146 6.27 -7.14 -13.78
C GLY A 146 6.59 -7.80 -12.44
N LEU A 147 6.11 -7.21 -11.36
CA LEU A 147 6.22 -7.71 -9.99
C LEU A 147 4.90 -8.35 -9.51
N ALA A 148 4.88 -8.87 -8.29
CA ALA A 148 3.70 -9.48 -7.69
C ALA A 148 3.57 -9.11 -6.20
#